data_2cdfa673e9c7b506b9992b33efbfad60
#
_entry.id   2cdfa673e9c7b506b9992b33efbfad60
#
_cell.length_a   1.000
_cell.length_b   1.000
_cell.length_c   1.000
_cell.angle_alpha   90.00
_cell.angle_beta   90.00
_cell.angle_gamma   90.00
#
_symmetry.space_group_name_H-M   'P 1'
#
loop_
_entity.id
_entity.type
_entity.pdbx_description
1 polymer ?
#
loop_
_entity_poly.entity_id
_entity_poly.type
_entity_poly.pdbx_seq_one_letter_code
_entity_poly.pdbx_strand_id
1 'polypeptide(L)'
;NLFYELSLIFYNSLLKDISTDKNLGKSSGFGFALGYVGGIVILLISIKLFIDTDNLPFGLIKEESQNIRAIALLVSIWFLIFSIPFLFFVIKESKKKIKKSVSSNFTDIKKLLWNGKISVLGKFLIARMLYADGLNAIIVMGGIFAVGVFNLEIKDLLKLSVLMNITAFIGAFVGGMANDRYGSKIVIIFSLIGLILSSIAILFTFSISTFFFLAAINGLFIGPIQSASRVVITSLLNKNNQGKGFGLFATSGKLTSFVGPLLVSTVTFLTASQRIGFSAAIILLLSGLIILLNIRKIS
;
A
#
# COMPACT_ATOMS: atom_id res chain seq x y z
N ASN A 1 4.51 -0.47 -14.97
CA ASN A 1 4.28 -1.16 -13.68
C ASN A 1 5.38 -2.18 -13.31
N LEU A 2 5.83 -3.08 -14.25
CA LEU A 2 6.83 -4.12 -13.93
C LEU A 2 8.14 -3.55 -13.36
N PHE A 3 8.75 -2.57 -14.01
CA PHE A 3 10.00 -1.96 -13.53
C PHE A 3 9.83 -1.23 -12.19
N TYR A 4 8.67 -0.61 -11.96
CA TYR A 4 8.34 0.01 -10.68
C TYR A 4 8.30 -1.04 -9.56
N GLU A 5 7.60 -2.17 -9.76
CA GLU A 5 7.53 -3.25 -8.77
C GLU A 5 8.91 -3.86 -8.49
N LEU A 6 9.73 -4.06 -9.53
CA LEU A 6 11.11 -4.52 -9.35
C LEU A 6 11.92 -3.52 -8.52
N SER A 7 11.79 -2.23 -8.76
CA SER A 7 12.48 -1.20 -7.98
C SER A 7 12.07 -1.24 -6.50
N LEU A 8 10.77 -1.47 -6.21
CA LEU A 8 10.27 -1.60 -4.84
C LEU A 8 10.82 -2.85 -4.13
N ILE A 9 11.03 -3.97 -4.84
CA ILE A 9 11.64 -5.18 -4.25
C ILE A 9 13.06 -4.86 -3.76
N PHE A 10 13.87 -4.22 -4.61
CA PHE A 10 15.22 -3.82 -4.25
C PHE A 10 15.23 -2.78 -3.12
N TYR A 11 14.42 -1.74 -3.23
CA TYR A 11 14.30 -0.71 -2.20
C TYR A 11 13.92 -1.31 -0.83
N ASN A 12 12.90 -2.15 -0.80
CA ASN A 12 12.44 -2.76 0.43
C ASN A 12 13.46 -3.73 1.05
N SER A 13 14.24 -4.43 0.22
CA SER A 13 15.26 -5.38 0.68
C SER A 13 16.41 -4.70 1.45
N LEU A 14 16.63 -3.41 1.24
CA LEU A 14 17.65 -2.62 1.93
C LEU A 14 17.23 -2.20 3.35
N LEU A 15 15.97 -2.36 3.74
CA LEU A 15 15.49 -1.94 5.06
C LEU A 15 16.35 -2.52 6.19
N LYS A 16 16.76 -3.78 6.08
CA LYS A 16 17.62 -4.46 7.08
C LYS A 16 19.07 -3.97 7.10
N ASP A 17 19.52 -3.31 6.04
CA ASP A 17 20.89 -2.77 5.98
C ASP A 17 20.96 -1.35 6.57
N ILE A 18 19.88 -0.59 6.52
CA ILE A 18 19.79 0.78 7.02
C ILE A 18 19.17 0.90 8.42
N SER A 19 18.69 -0.22 8.99
CA SER A 19 18.00 -0.24 10.27
C SER A 19 18.58 -1.29 11.20
N THR A 20 18.41 -1.08 12.50
CA THR A 20 18.66 -2.08 13.53
C THR A 20 17.36 -2.80 13.88
N ASP A 21 17.43 -3.98 14.49
CA ASP A 21 16.23 -4.73 14.91
C ASP A 21 15.33 -3.93 15.88
N LYS A 22 15.90 -2.93 16.59
CA LYS A 22 15.18 -2.07 17.53
C LYS A 22 14.39 -0.91 16.88
N ASN A 23 14.72 -0.54 15.64
CA ASN A 23 14.13 0.61 14.95
C ASN A 23 13.59 0.29 13.54
N LEU A 24 13.40 -0.99 13.23
CA LEU A 24 12.85 -1.44 11.95
C LEU A 24 11.48 -0.80 11.67
N GLY A 25 10.62 -0.73 12.70
CA GLY A 25 9.30 -0.15 12.61
C GLY A 25 9.35 1.34 12.30
N LYS A 26 10.15 2.10 13.04
CA LYS A 26 10.35 3.54 12.80
C LYS A 26 10.89 3.81 11.39
N SER A 27 11.92 3.08 10.97
CA SER A 27 12.50 3.24 9.64
C SER A 27 11.50 2.92 8.53
N SER A 28 10.72 1.85 8.69
CA SER A 28 9.67 1.47 7.75
C SER A 28 8.55 2.49 7.72
N GLY A 29 8.03 2.89 8.89
CA GLY A 29 6.94 3.86 9.03
C GLY A 29 7.33 5.23 8.49
N PHE A 30 8.53 5.72 8.79
CA PHE A 30 9.05 6.98 8.27
C PHE A 30 9.19 6.96 6.75
N GLY A 31 9.69 5.86 6.17
CA GLY A 31 9.77 5.72 4.71
C GLY A 31 8.41 5.78 4.03
N PHE A 32 7.38 5.13 4.58
CA PHE A 32 6.00 5.24 4.09
C PHE A 32 5.42 6.63 4.30
N ALA A 33 5.65 7.24 5.48
CA ALA A 33 5.19 8.59 5.78
C ALA A 33 5.74 9.61 4.77
N LEU A 34 7.04 9.58 4.47
CA LEU A 34 7.64 10.43 3.43
C LEU A 34 7.05 10.17 2.04
N GLY A 35 6.71 8.91 1.73
CA GLY A 35 6.02 8.57 0.50
C GLY A 35 4.65 9.26 0.38
N TYR A 36 3.86 9.28 1.45
CA TYR A 36 2.58 9.99 1.48
C TYR A 36 2.76 11.51 1.36
N VAL A 37 3.78 12.10 2.01
CA VAL A 37 4.11 13.53 1.81
C VAL A 37 4.44 13.82 0.34
N GLY A 38 5.29 12.99 -0.28
CA GLY A 38 5.59 13.12 -1.72
C GLY A 38 4.34 13.03 -2.60
N GLY A 39 3.43 12.09 -2.26
CA GLY A 39 2.13 11.95 -2.92
C GLY A 39 1.24 13.19 -2.76
N ILE A 40 1.18 13.80 -1.57
CA ILE A 40 0.41 15.03 -1.33
C ILE A 40 0.98 16.17 -2.17
N VAL A 41 2.30 16.37 -2.13
CA VAL A 41 2.95 17.48 -2.86
C VAL A 41 2.68 17.38 -4.36
N ILE A 42 2.93 16.21 -4.97
CA ILE A 42 2.71 16.04 -6.41
C ILE A 42 1.22 16.15 -6.79
N LEU A 43 0.31 15.69 -5.92
CA LEU A 43 -1.13 15.83 -6.13
C LEU A 43 -1.55 17.31 -6.12
N LEU A 44 -1.09 18.09 -5.14
CA LEU A 44 -1.38 19.53 -5.06
C LEU A 44 -0.80 20.30 -6.26
N ILE A 45 0.41 19.97 -6.69
CA ILE A 45 1.01 20.54 -7.90
C ILE A 45 0.15 20.19 -9.13
N SER A 46 -0.29 18.94 -9.25
CA SER A 46 -1.13 18.49 -10.37
C SER A 46 -2.47 19.22 -10.41
N ILE A 47 -3.12 19.38 -9.25
CA ILE A 47 -4.38 20.12 -9.13
C ILE A 47 -4.18 21.58 -9.60
N LYS A 48 -3.19 22.25 -9.03
CA LYS A 48 -2.96 23.67 -9.31
C LYS A 48 -2.55 23.96 -10.75
N LEU A 49 -1.74 23.10 -11.36
CA LEU A 49 -1.19 23.35 -12.71
C LEU A 49 -2.09 22.82 -13.83
N PHE A 50 -2.86 21.74 -13.58
CA PHE A 50 -3.53 21.03 -14.68
C PHE A 50 -5.05 20.88 -14.50
N ILE A 51 -5.60 21.09 -13.29
CA ILE A 51 -7.03 20.87 -13.02
C ILE A 51 -7.77 22.18 -12.74
N ASP A 52 -7.28 22.97 -11.77
CA ASP A 52 -7.94 24.19 -11.28
C ASP A 52 -7.56 25.46 -12.06
N THR A 53 -6.94 25.32 -13.23
CA THR A 53 -6.55 26.47 -14.05
C THR A 53 -7.26 26.44 -15.40
N ASP A 54 -7.63 27.61 -15.89
CA ASP A 54 -8.13 27.77 -17.27
C ASP A 54 -7.00 28.00 -18.27
N ASN A 55 -5.87 28.54 -17.79
CA ASN A 55 -4.66 28.72 -18.57
C ASN A 55 -3.71 27.55 -18.33
N LEU A 56 -3.85 26.49 -19.12
CA LEU A 56 -2.98 25.32 -19.04
C LEU A 56 -1.56 25.66 -19.52
N PRO A 57 -0.51 25.17 -18.82
CA PRO A 57 0.86 25.35 -19.26
C PRO A 57 1.09 24.65 -20.62
N PHE A 58 2.04 25.17 -21.40
CA PHE A 58 2.47 24.59 -22.69
C PHE A 58 1.37 24.53 -23.78
N GLY A 59 0.29 25.32 -23.67
CA GLY A 59 -0.79 25.34 -24.66
C GLY A 59 -1.64 24.07 -24.70
N LEU A 60 -1.71 23.32 -23.62
CA LEU A 60 -2.52 22.09 -23.51
C LEU A 60 -4.02 22.42 -23.57
N ILE A 61 -4.82 21.48 -24.07
CA ILE A 61 -6.26 21.62 -24.30
C ILE A 61 -7.02 20.65 -23.36
N LYS A 62 -7.98 21.20 -22.58
CA LYS A 62 -8.79 20.40 -21.63
C LYS A 62 -9.72 19.42 -22.34
N GLU A 63 -10.33 19.85 -23.44
CA GLU A 63 -11.31 19.05 -24.20
C GLU A 63 -10.72 17.73 -24.71
N GLU A 64 -9.44 17.70 -25.00
CA GLU A 64 -8.72 16.49 -25.43
C GLU A 64 -8.08 15.71 -24.29
N SER A 65 -8.37 16.06 -23.04
CA SER A 65 -7.77 15.46 -21.83
C SER A 65 -6.23 15.51 -21.81
N GLN A 66 -5.63 16.47 -22.53
CA GLN A 66 -4.17 16.63 -22.59
C GLN A 66 -3.60 17.00 -21.22
N ASN A 67 -4.34 17.78 -20.43
CA ASN A 67 -4.02 18.13 -19.05
C ASN A 67 -3.85 16.88 -18.16
N ILE A 68 -4.73 15.88 -18.31
CA ILE A 68 -4.68 14.63 -17.53
C ILE A 68 -3.46 13.79 -17.95
N ARG A 69 -3.18 13.72 -19.26
CA ARG A 69 -1.99 13.03 -19.79
C ARG A 69 -0.68 13.67 -19.32
N ALA A 70 -0.64 15.01 -19.24
CA ALA A 70 0.51 15.75 -18.76
C ALA A 70 0.83 15.45 -17.27
N ILE A 71 -0.18 15.15 -16.45
CA ILE A 71 0.03 14.71 -15.06
C ILE A 71 0.88 13.43 -15.00
N ALA A 72 0.68 12.48 -15.93
CA ALA A 72 1.49 11.26 -15.96
C ALA A 72 2.98 11.56 -16.23
N LEU A 73 3.29 12.54 -17.09
CA LEU A 73 4.66 13.00 -17.34
C LEU A 73 5.23 13.69 -16.09
N LEU A 74 4.46 14.56 -15.45
CA LEU A 74 4.87 15.25 -14.23
C LEU A 74 5.23 14.23 -13.12
N VAL A 75 4.38 13.23 -12.90
CA VAL A 75 4.63 12.16 -11.91
C VAL A 75 5.86 11.33 -12.27
N SER A 76 6.11 11.09 -13.56
CA SER A 76 7.30 10.36 -14.02
C SER A 76 8.58 11.14 -13.74
N ILE A 77 8.58 12.45 -14.00
CA ILE A 77 9.72 13.35 -13.69
C ILE A 77 9.94 13.44 -12.18
N TRP A 78 8.86 13.57 -11.40
CA TRP A 78 8.91 13.55 -9.94
C TRP A 78 9.57 12.28 -9.40
N PHE A 79 9.13 11.12 -9.88
CA PHE A 79 9.70 9.84 -9.50
C PHE A 79 11.18 9.76 -9.87
N LEU A 80 11.57 10.21 -11.06
CA LEU A 80 12.96 10.22 -11.52
C LEU A 80 13.84 11.07 -10.60
N ILE A 81 13.44 12.31 -10.31
CA ILE A 81 14.20 13.24 -9.45
C ILE A 81 14.48 12.62 -8.08
N PHE A 82 13.46 12.08 -7.43
CA PHE A 82 13.62 11.48 -6.10
C PHE A 82 14.27 10.09 -6.11
N SER A 83 14.35 9.43 -7.27
CA SER A 83 15.10 8.17 -7.42
C SER A 83 16.60 8.39 -7.60
N ILE A 84 17.03 9.52 -8.13
CA ILE A 84 18.45 9.83 -8.40
C ILE A 84 19.35 9.67 -7.16
N PRO A 85 19.06 10.29 -6.00
CA PRO A 85 19.88 10.13 -4.82
C PRO A 85 20.03 8.66 -4.37
N PHE A 86 18.93 7.90 -4.45
CA PHE A 86 18.92 6.48 -4.12
C PHE A 86 19.84 5.67 -5.03
N LEU A 87 19.80 5.92 -6.35
CA LEU A 87 20.67 5.25 -7.31
C LEU A 87 22.15 5.50 -7.03
N PHE A 88 22.53 6.74 -6.71
CA PHE A 88 23.91 7.06 -6.35
C PHE A 88 24.39 6.33 -5.10
N PHE A 89 23.58 6.25 -4.05
CA PHE A 89 23.91 5.54 -2.83
C PHE A 89 24.05 4.03 -3.08
N VAL A 90 23.10 3.42 -3.77
CA VAL A 90 23.08 1.97 -4.05
C VAL A 90 24.26 1.56 -4.93
N ILE A 91 24.58 2.33 -5.98
CA ILE A 91 25.73 2.04 -6.87
C ILE A 91 27.05 2.10 -6.09
N LYS A 92 27.20 3.06 -5.18
CA LYS A 92 28.40 3.20 -4.36
C LYS A 92 28.62 2.02 -3.41
N GLU A 93 27.55 1.49 -2.80
CA GLU A 93 27.64 0.33 -1.91
C GLU A 93 27.75 -1.01 -2.64
N SER A 94 27.08 -1.16 -3.80
CA SER A 94 27.08 -2.37 -4.59
C SER A 94 28.49 -2.74 -5.07
N LYS A 95 29.33 -1.77 -5.42
CA LYS A 95 30.74 -2.00 -5.82
C LYS A 95 31.56 -2.71 -4.74
N LYS A 96 31.15 -2.65 -3.46
CA LYS A 96 31.82 -3.33 -2.34
C LYS A 96 31.35 -4.78 -2.11
N LYS A 97 30.19 -5.18 -2.61
CA LYS A 97 29.53 -6.46 -2.24
C LYS A 97 29.31 -7.46 -3.41
N ILE A 98 29.67 -7.13 -4.66
CA ILE A 98 29.48 -8.06 -5.79
C ILE A 98 30.54 -9.17 -5.74
N LYS A 99 30.37 -10.13 -4.85
CA LYS A 99 31.20 -11.37 -4.83
C LYS A 99 30.40 -12.68 -4.63
N LYS A 100 29.08 -12.69 -4.74
CA LYS A 100 28.33 -13.96 -4.82
C LYS A 100 27.13 -13.82 -5.75
N SER A 101 27.24 -14.42 -6.93
CA SER A 101 26.06 -14.79 -7.74
C SER A 101 25.19 -15.68 -6.88
N VAL A 102 24.05 -15.15 -6.43
CA VAL A 102 23.05 -15.95 -5.72
C VAL A 102 22.26 -16.67 -6.80
N SER A 103 22.71 -17.88 -7.17
CA SER A 103 21.87 -18.84 -7.87
C SER A 103 20.63 -19.09 -7.00
N SER A 104 19.53 -18.47 -7.33
CA SER A 104 18.24 -18.71 -6.64
C SER A 104 17.62 -19.96 -7.26
N ASN A 105 17.86 -21.12 -6.66
CA ASN A 105 17.16 -22.34 -7.05
C ASN A 105 15.71 -22.25 -6.56
N PHE A 106 14.76 -22.65 -7.40
CA PHE A 106 13.34 -22.74 -7.05
C PHE A 106 13.11 -23.56 -5.76
N THR A 107 13.98 -24.53 -5.51
CA THR A 107 14.03 -25.33 -4.27
C THR A 107 14.24 -24.48 -3.00
N ASP A 108 15.01 -23.39 -3.08
CA ASP A 108 15.23 -22.49 -1.92
C ASP A 108 13.98 -21.69 -1.59
N ILE A 109 13.29 -21.21 -2.62
CA ILE A 109 12.01 -20.50 -2.47
C ILE A 109 10.97 -21.44 -1.87
N LYS A 110 10.88 -22.68 -2.39
CA LYS A 110 9.99 -23.70 -1.84
C LYS A 110 10.27 -23.96 -0.36
N LYS A 111 11.55 -24.09 0.04
CA LYS A 111 11.94 -24.28 1.45
C LYS A 111 11.56 -23.10 2.35
N LEU A 112 11.59 -21.85 1.84
CA LEU A 112 11.15 -20.67 2.60
C LEU A 112 9.65 -20.71 2.89
N LEU A 113 8.85 -21.24 1.99
CA LEU A 113 7.39 -21.30 2.12
C LEU A 113 6.89 -22.58 2.77
N TRP A 114 7.60 -23.69 2.52
CA TRP A 114 7.18 -25.02 2.92
C TRP A 114 8.37 -25.89 3.35
N ASN A 115 8.33 -26.36 4.59
CA ASN A 115 9.29 -27.33 5.14
C ASN A 115 8.53 -28.44 5.89
N GLY A 116 7.92 -29.35 5.14
CA GLY A 116 6.99 -30.34 5.69
C GLY A 116 5.61 -29.77 6.11
N LYS A 117 5.59 -28.52 6.54
CA LYS A 117 4.39 -27.72 6.86
C LYS A 117 4.56 -26.30 6.29
N ILE A 118 3.43 -25.60 6.11
CA ILE A 118 3.48 -24.18 5.70
C ILE A 118 4.25 -23.38 6.76
N SER A 119 5.30 -22.69 6.34
CA SER A 119 6.14 -21.89 7.22
C SER A 119 5.39 -20.66 7.76
N VAL A 120 5.93 -20.02 8.81
CA VAL A 120 5.39 -18.74 9.32
C VAL A 120 5.35 -17.69 8.21
N LEU A 121 6.39 -17.61 7.38
CA LEU A 121 6.44 -16.74 6.21
C LEU A 121 5.32 -17.07 5.22
N GLY A 122 5.12 -18.36 4.88
CA GLY A 122 4.06 -18.79 3.96
C GLY A 122 2.66 -18.41 4.48
N LYS A 123 2.38 -18.67 5.76
CA LYS A 123 1.11 -18.29 6.39
C LYS A 123 0.89 -16.77 6.37
N PHE A 124 1.94 -16.00 6.67
CA PHE A 124 1.87 -14.54 6.64
C PHE A 124 1.59 -14.02 5.22
N LEU A 125 2.26 -14.59 4.20
CA LEU A 125 2.03 -14.19 2.80
C LEU A 125 0.61 -14.49 2.34
N ILE A 126 0.00 -15.62 2.77
CA ILE A 126 -1.40 -15.94 2.49
C ILE A 126 -2.34 -14.94 3.18
N ALA A 127 -2.12 -14.66 4.47
CA ALA A 127 -2.91 -13.65 5.18
C ALA A 127 -2.81 -12.28 4.49
N ARG A 128 -1.56 -11.90 4.13
CA ARG A 128 -1.29 -10.63 3.43
C ARG A 128 -1.95 -10.56 2.06
N MET A 129 -1.95 -11.63 1.31
CA MET A 129 -2.60 -11.69 0.00
C MET A 129 -4.07 -11.28 0.11
N LEU A 130 -4.79 -11.78 1.09
CA LEU A 130 -6.20 -11.48 1.30
C LEU A 130 -6.42 -10.04 1.80
N TYR A 131 -5.73 -9.62 2.87
CA TYR A 131 -5.96 -8.27 3.35
C TYR A 131 -5.38 -7.18 2.43
N ALA A 132 -4.32 -7.46 1.67
CA ALA A 132 -3.81 -6.52 0.69
C ALA A 132 -4.77 -6.36 -0.50
N ASP A 133 -5.45 -7.42 -0.91
CA ASP A 133 -6.51 -7.37 -1.92
C ASP A 133 -7.73 -6.57 -1.43
N GLY A 134 -8.16 -6.80 -0.20
CA GLY A 134 -9.21 -5.99 0.42
C GLY A 134 -8.84 -4.51 0.51
N LEU A 135 -7.59 -4.22 0.90
CA LEU A 135 -7.02 -2.88 0.92
C LEU A 135 -7.02 -2.23 -0.47
N ASN A 136 -6.53 -2.96 -1.47
CA ASN A 136 -6.51 -2.51 -2.86
C ASN A 136 -7.93 -2.25 -3.39
N ALA A 137 -8.89 -3.11 -3.04
CA ALA A 137 -10.29 -2.90 -3.38
C ALA A 137 -10.85 -1.62 -2.77
N ILE A 138 -10.57 -1.33 -1.49
CA ILE A 138 -10.99 -0.07 -0.83
C ILE A 138 -10.39 1.14 -1.54
N ILE A 139 -9.09 1.09 -1.89
CA ILE A 139 -8.41 2.22 -2.53
C ILE A 139 -8.94 2.45 -3.95
N VAL A 140 -9.04 1.38 -4.77
CA VAL A 140 -9.41 1.49 -6.19
C VAL A 140 -10.92 1.73 -6.35
N MET A 141 -11.74 0.95 -5.63
CA MET A 141 -13.20 1.03 -5.77
C MET A 141 -13.81 2.12 -4.89
N GLY A 142 -13.08 2.64 -3.89
CA GLY A 142 -13.55 3.69 -2.99
C GLY A 142 -13.90 4.99 -3.70
N GLY A 143 -13.16 5.37 -4.75
CA GLY A 143 -13.50 6.51 -5.59
C GLY A 143 -14.78 6.28 -6.39
N ILE A 144 -14.95 5.10 -6.98
CA ILE A 144 -16.17 4.72 -7.73
C ILE A 144 -17.37 4.69 -6.79
N PHE A 145 -17.21 4.14 -5.59
CA PHE A 145 -18.22 4.13 -4.54
C PHE A 145 -18.63 5.56 -4.12
N ALA A 146 -17.65 6.44 -3.96
CA ALA A 146 -17.88 7.84 -3.58
C ALA A 146 -18.69 8.60 -4.64
N VAL A 147 -18.38 8.40 -5.93
CA VAL A 147 -19.15 8.98 -7.03
C VAL A 147 -20.56 8.36 -7.08
N GLY A 148 -20.66 7.04 -7.07
CA GLY A 148 -21.95 6.37 -7.31
C GLY A 148 -22.93 6.43 -6.15
N VAL A 149 -22.45 6.56 -4.89
CA VAL A 149 -23.31 6.60 -3.69
C VAL A 149 -23.57 8.01 -3.19
N PHE A 150 -22.57 8.89 -3.29
CA PHE A 150 -22.63 10.26 -2.76
C PHE A 150 -22.65 11.33 -3.86
N ASN A 151 -22.62 10.95 -5.14
CA ASN A 151 -22.57 11.85 -6.30
C ASN A 151 -21.40 12.87 -6.20
N LEU A 152 -20.23 12.43 -5.70
CA LEU A 152 -19.07 13.30 -5.58
C LEU A 152 -18.48 13.64 -6.95
N GLU A 153 -18.08 14.89 -7.11
CA GLU A 153 -17.37 15.36 -8.29
C GLU A 153 -15.87 15.05 -8.21
N ILE A 154 -15.17 15.19 -9.34
CA ILE A 154 -13.71 15.00 -9.41
C ILE A 154 -12.97 15.86 -8.38
N LYS A 155 -13.40 17.10 -8.16
CA LYS A 155 -12.80 18.00 -7.17
C LYS A 155 -12.92 17.45 -5.74
N ASP A 156 -14.03 16.81 -5.40
CA ASP A 156 -14.23 16.22 -4.09
C ASP A 156 -13.42 14.94 -3.90
N LEU A 157 -13.26 14.14 -4.97
CA LEU A 157 -12.37 12.99 -4.96
C LEU A 157 -10.91 13.41 -4.75
N LEU A 158 -10.48 14.52 -5.32
CA LEU A 158 -9.14 15.06 -5.10
C LEU A 158 -8.95 15.51 -3.64
N LYS A 159 -9.94 16.23 -3.05
CA LYS A 159 -9.92 16.59 -1.63
C LYS A 159 -9.87 15.34 -0.73
N LEU A 160 -10.69 14.34 -1.05
CA LEU A 160 -10.70 13.06 -0.35
C LEU A 160 -9.33 12.37 -0.42
N SER A 161 -8.70 12.36 -1.59
CA SER A 161 -7.37 11.79 -1.80
C SER A 161 -6.30 12.50 -0.97
N VAL A 162 -6.32 13.84 -0.92
CA VAL A 162 -5.41 14.63 -0.08
C VAL A 162 -5.63 14.29 1.39
N LEU A 163 -6.88 14.26 1.85
CA LEU A 163 -7.24 13.94 3.23
C LEU A 163 -6.76 12.53 3.63
N MET A 164 -7.01 11.54 2.79
CA MET A 164 -6.56 10.16 3.02
C MET A 164 -5.04 10.03 3.05
N ASN A 165 -4.32 10.76 2.20
CA ASN A 165 -2.86 10.76 2.23
C ASN A 165 -2.31 11.42 3.50
N ILE A 166 -2.92 12.52 3.99
CA ILE A 166 -2.53 13.17 5.26
C ILE A 166 -2.72 12.21 6.42
N THR A 167 -3.87 11.56 6.51
CA THR A 167 -4.14 10.61 7.60
C THR A 167 -3.27 9.35 7.49
N ALA A 168 -2.98 8.87 6.27
CA ALA A 168 -2.07 7.74 6.06
C ALA A 168 -0.61 8.09 6.43
N PHE A 169 -0.17 9.34 6.18
CA PHE A 169 1.10 9.85 6.68
C PHE A 169 1.17 9.76 8.21
N ILE A 170 0.18 10.30 8.91
CA ILE A 170 0.11 10.26 10.38
C ILE A 170 0.09 8.81 10.86
N GLY A 171 -0.75 7.98 10.25
CA GLY A 171 -0.86 6.56 10.57
C GLY A 171 0.44 5.80 10.39
N ALA A 172 1.14 5.98 9.27
CA ALA A 172 2.41 5.33 8.98
C ALA A 172 3.49 5.74 9.99
N PHE A 173 3.57 7.04 10.32
CA PHE A 173 4.54 7.57 11.28
C PHE A 173 4.30 7.02 12.69
N VAL A 174 3.07 7.16 13.20
CA VAL A 174 2.70 6.66 14.54
C VAL A 174 2.76 5.13 14.58
N GLY A 175 2.25 4.46 13.55
CA GLY A 175 2.28 3.01 13.43
C GLY A 175 3.70 2.44 13.38
N GLY A 176 4.65 3.16 12.76
CA GLY A 176 6.06 2.80 12.80
C GLY A 176 6.66 2.80 14.21
N MET A 177 6.33 3.80 15.02
CA MET A 177 6.75 3.86 16.43
C MET A 177 6.07 2.77 17.25
N ALA A 178 4.77 2.56 17.05
CA ALA A 178 4.01 1.50 17.71
C ALA A 178 4.55 0.10 17.36
N ASN A 179 5.04 -0.08 16.14
CA ASN A 179 5.63 -1.33 15.68
C ASN A 179 6.87 -1.72 16.50
N ASP A 180 7.78 -0.78 16.76
CA ASP A 180 8.98 -1.05 17.55
C ASP A 180 8.66 -1.34 19.02
N ARG A 181 7.51 -0.87 19.53
CA ARG A 181 7.11 -1.04 20.94
C ARG A 181 6.25 -2.28 21.16
N TYR A 182 5.30 -2.55 20.26
CA TYR A 182 4.27 -3.59 20.45
C TYR A 182 4.43 -4.77 19.49
N GLY A 183 5.33 -4.67 18.49
CA GLY A 183 5.53 -5.67 17.45
C GLY A 183 4.60 -5.55 16.27
N SER A 184 5.10 -6.01 15.11
CA SER A 184 4.44 -5.84 13.81
C SER A 184 3.07 -6.50 13.73
N LYS A 185 2.92 -7.69 14.30
CA LYS A 185 1.66 -8.43 14.27
C LYS A 185 0.52 -7.65 14.94
N ILE A 186 0.78 -7.09 16.13
CA ILE A 186 -0.20 -6.33 16.90
C ILE A 186 -0.63 -5.09 16.13
N VAL A 187 0.33 -4.35 15.55
CA VAL A 187 0.04 -3.16 14.75
C VAL A 187 -0.83 -3.49 13.54
N ILE A 188 -0.52 -4.57 12.82
CA ILE A 188 -1.33 -4.99 11.65
C ILE A 188 -2.74 -5.38 12.11
N ILE A 189 -2.89 -6.18 13.17
CA ILE A 189 -4.19 -6.62 13.68
C ILE A 189 -5.04 -5.41 14.09
N PHE A 190 -4.49 -4.52 14.93
CA PHE A 190 -5.20 -3.32 15.37
C PHE A 190 -5.64 -2.44 14.20
N SER A 191 -4.75 -2.24 13.24
CA SER A 191 -5.04 -1.43 12.07
C SER A 191 -6.06 -2.09 11.13
N LEU A 192 -6.03 -3.42 10.97
CA LEU A 192 -7.06 -4.14 10.21
C LEU A 192 -8.43 -4.04 10.88
N ILE A 193 -8.50 -4.17 12.20
CA ILE A 193 -9.75 -4.01 12.95
C ILE A 193 -10.30 -2.59 12.75
N GLY A 194 -9.48 -1.56 12.91
CA GLY A 194 -9.90 -0.18 12.72
C GLY A 194 -10.38 0.09 11.29
N LEU A 195 -9.66 -0.43 10.28
CA LEU A 195 -10.03 -0.32 8.87
C LEU A 195 -11.36 -1.05 8.57
N ILE A 196 -11.56 -2.25 9.13
CA ILE A 196 -12.80 -3.01 8.96
C ILE A 196 -13.98 -2.28 9.59
N LEU A 197 -13.84 -1.81 10.83
CA LEU A 197 -14.93 -1.12 11.53
C LEU A 197 -15.31 0.19 10.83
N SER A 198 -14.35 1.00 10.43
CA SER A 198 -14.61 2.24 9.68
C SER A 198 -15.21 1.96 8.29
N SER A 199 -14.77 0.90 7.61
CA SER A 199 -15.35 0.50 6.32
C SER A 199 -16.78 -0.03 6.48
N ILE A 200 -17.09 -0.76 7.54
CA ILE A 200 -18.47 -1.16 7.87
C ILE A 200 -19.32 0.09 8.13
N ALA A 201 -18.84 1.05 8.91
CA ALA A 201 -19.56 2.30 9.17
C ALA A 201 -19.85 3.09 7.88
N ILE A 202 -18.93 3.07 6.90
CA ILE A 202 -19.14 3.68 5.57
C ILE A 202 -20.35 3.08 4.86
N LEU A 203 -20.58 1.76 4.97
CA LEU A 203 -21.72 1.12 4.31
C LEU A 203 -23.08 1.64 4.80
N PHE A 204 -23.15 2.10 6.05
CA PHE A 204 -24.39 2.57 6.68
C PHE A 204 -24.52 4.09 6.73
N THR A 205 -23.50 4.85 6.29
CA THR A 205 -23.61 6.32 6.27
C THR A 205 -24.28 6.83 5.00
N PHE A 206 -25.05 7.91 5.16
CA PHE A 206 -25.71 8.64 4.07
C PHE A 206 -25.22 10.09 3.99
N SER A 207 -24.46 10.55 4.97
CA SER A 207 -23.92 11.91 5.03
C SER A 207 -22.55 11.98 4.38
N ILE A 208 -22.34 12.92 3.48
CA ILE A 208 -21.05 13.19 2.81
C ILE A 208 -19.98 13.53 3.86
N SER A 209 -20.28 14.37 4.86
CA SER A 209 -19.34 14.76 5.90
C SER A 209 -18.91 13.56 6.74
N THR A 210 -19.83 12.68 7.12
CA THR A 210 -19.52 11.45 7.83
C THR A 210 -18.70 10.49 6.96
N PHE A 211 -18.97 10.41 5.66
CA PHE A 211 -18.17 9.62 4.73
C PHE A 211 -16.72 10.12 4.68
N PHE A 212 -16.49 11.45 4.55
CA PHE A 212 -15.14 12.01 4.56
C PHE A 212 -14.40 11.72 5.86
N PHE A 213 -15.09 11.85 7.01
CA PHE A 213 -14.51 11.52 8.31
C PHE A 213 -14.10 10.05 8.43
N LEU A 214 -14.98 9.12 8.04
CA LEU A 214 -14.69 7.69 8.06
C LEU A 214 -13.60 7.29 7.05
N ALA A 215 -13.56 7.92 5.89
CA ALA A 215 -12.50 7.73 4.91
C ALA A 215 -11.14 8.24 5.44
N ALA A 216 -11.13 9.33 6.20
CA ALA A 216 -9.93 9.80 6.88
C ALA A 216 -9.43 8.77 7.92
N ILE A 217 -10.35 8.14 8.65
CA ILE A 217 -10.04 7.03 9.57
C ILE A 217 -9.47 5.83 8.79
N ASN A 218 -10.04 5.47 7.62
CA ASN A 218 -9.46 4.45 6.76
C ASN A 218 -8.01 4.79 6.38
N GLY A 219 -7.74 6.02 5.96
CA GLY A 219 -6.39 6.49 5.66
C GLY A 219 -5.43 6.25 6.83
N LEU A 220 -5.86 6.59 8.05
CA LEU A 220 -5.05 6.44 9.27
C LEU A 220 -4.58 4.99 9.50
N PHE A 221 -5.38 3.99 9.13
CA PHE A 221 -5.04 2.59 9.32
C PHE A 221 -4.31 1.96 8.11
N ILE A 222 -4.41 2.52 6.92
CA ILE A 222 -3.73 2.01 5.72
C ILE A 222 -2.21 2.08 5.88
N GLY A 223 -1.67 3.21 6.33
CA GLY A 223 -0.25 3.42 6.49
C GLY A 223 0.45 2.40 7.40
N PRO A 224 -0.04 2.17 8.62
CA PRO A 224 0.51 1.17 9.53
C PRO A 224 0.46 -0.25 8.99
N ILE A 225 -0.62 -0.68 8.33
CA ILE A 225 -0.72 -2.01 7.73
C ILE A 225 0.42 -2.24 6.74
N GLN A 226 0.67 -1.27 5.87
CA GLN A 226 1.71 -1.39 4.84
C GLN A 226 3.11 -1.38 5.45
N SER A 227 3.40 -0.44 6.35
CA SER A 227 4.72 -0.30 6.98
C SER A 227 5.06 -1.49 7.88
N ALA A 228 4.12 -1.96 8.70
CA ALA A 228 4.33 -3.11 9.58
C ALA A 228 4.44 -4.43 8.80
N SER A 229 3.69 -4.60 7.70
CA SER A 229 3.80 -5.76 6.83
C SER A 229 5.21 -5.90 6.23
N ARG A 230 5.85 -4.78 5.87
CA ARG A 230 7.23 -4.76 5.40
C ARG A 230 8.22 -5.19 6.50
N VAL A 231 7.99 -4.76 7.74
CA VAL A 231 8.82 -5.15 8.89
C VAL A 231 8.72 -6.65 9.17
N VAL A 232 7.52 -7.24 9.07
CA VAL A 232 7.35 -8.70 9.24
C VAL A 232 8.25 -9.48 8.28
N ILE A 233 8.27 -9.13 6.99
CA ILE A 233 9.15 -9.78 6.03
C ILE A 233 10.62 -9.60 6.38
N THR A 234 11.00 -8.38 6.76
CA THR A 234 12.38 -8.06 7.12
C THR A 234 12.85 -8.86 8.34
N SER A 235 11.99 -9.03 9.35
CA SER A 235 12.32 -9.74 10.59
C SER A 235 12.33 -11.26 10.45
N LEU A 236 11.46 -11.82 9.60
CA LEU A 236 11.37 -13.27 9.36
C LEU A 236 12.55 -13.82 8.53
N LEU A 237 13.32 -12.96 7.88
CA LEU A 237 14.35 -13.38 6.94
C LEU A 237 15.75 -12.90 7.33
N ASN A 238 16.72 -13.76 7.07
CA ASN A 238 18.13 -13.39 7.15
C ASN A 238 18.52 -12.44 6.00
N LYS A 239 19.58 -11.64 6.17
CA LYS A 239 20.09 -10.68 5.16
C LYS A 239 20.21 -11.27 3.75
N ASN A 240 20.69 -12.50 3.63
CA ASN A 240 20.90 -13.17 2.33
C ASN A 240 19.59 -13.53 1.60
N ASN A 241 18.46 -13.59 2.29
CA ASN A 241 17.16 -13.97 1.74
C ASN A 241 16.19 -12.79 1.61
N GLN A 242 16.60 -11.56 1.94
CA GLN A 242 15.74 -10.39 1.88
C GLN A 242 15.17 -10.17 0.47
N GLY A 243 16.01 -10.21 -0.57
CA GLY A 243 15.55 -10.04 -1.94
C GLY A 243 14.53 -11.12 -2.37
N LYS A 244 14.77 -12.42 -2.02
CA LYS A 244 13.81 -13.50 -2.28
C LYS A 244 12.49 -13.27 -1.53
N GLY A 245 12.57 -12.87 -0.27
CA GLY A 245 11.39 -12.59 0.56
C GLY A 245 10.58 -11.40 0.07
N PHE A 246 11.22 -10.31 -0.32
CA PHE A 246 10.52 -9.17 -0.90
C PHE A 246 9.99 -9.46 -2.30
N GLY A 247 10.63 -10.33 -3.07
CA GLY A 247 10.06 -10.87 -4.31
C GLY A 247 8.75 -11.62 -4.04
N LEU A 248 8.71 -12.55 -3.08
CA LEU A 248 7.49 -13.23 -2.66
C LEU A 248 6.44 -12.28 -2.08
N PHE A 249 6.87 -11.28 -1.33
CA PHE A 249 6.00 -10.24 -0.79
C PHE A 249 5.33 -9.41 -1.90
N ALA A 250 6.08 -8.96 -2.90
CA ALA A 250 5.54 -8.24 -4.04
C ALA A 250 4.57 -9.13 -4.84
N THR A 251 4.99 -10.38 -5.14
CA THR A 251 4.17 -11.36 -5.85
C THR A 251 2.86 -11.64 -5.12
N SER A 252 2.89 -11.87 -3.79
CA SER A 252 1.68 -12.14 -3.00
C SER A 252 0.68 -10.97 -3.00
N GLY A 253 1.15 -9.73 -3.15
CA GLY A 253 0.27 -8.56 -3.20
C GLY A 253 -0.22 -8.19 -4.61
N LYS A 254 0.41 -8.74 -5.67
CA LYS A 254 0.09 -8.40 -7.05
C LYS A 254 -0.61 -9.50 -7.82
N LEU A 255 -0.32 -10.77 -7.53
CA LEU A 255 -0.98 -11.90 -8.19
C LEU A 255 -2.50 -11.87 -8.07
N THR A 256 -3.00 -11.39 -6.94
CA THR A 256 -4.42 -11.36 -6.63
C THR A 256 -5.01 -9.94 -6.64
N SER A 257 -4.22 -8.92 -6.95
CA SER A 257 -4.65 -7.51 -6.85
C SER A 257 -5.89 -7.15 -7.68
N PHE A 258 -6.26 -7.97 -8.63
CA PHE A 258 -7.48 -7.85 -9.43
C PHE A 258 -8.70 -8.52 -8.76
N VAL A 259 -8.49 -9.47 -7.83
CA VAL A 259 -9.57 -10.26 -7.21
C VAL A 259 -10.48 -9.38 -6.37
N GLY A 260 -9.92 -8.48 -5.56
CA GLY A 260 -10.68 -7.56 -4.74
C GLY A 260 -11.62 -6.66 -5.57
N PRO A 261 -11.11 -5.86 -6.51
CA PRO A 261 -11.94 -5.07 -7.42
C PRO A 261 -12.94 -5.90 -8.22
N LEU A 262 -12.55 -7.08 -8.69
CA LEU A 262 -13.42 -8.00 -9.43
C LEU A 262 -14.61 -8.46 -8.56
N LEU A 263 -14.35 -8.88 -7.31
CA LEU A 263 -15.40 -9.29 -6.38
C LEU A 263 -16.36 -8.14 -6.08
N VAL A 264 -15.82 -6.95 -5.78
CA VAL A 264 -16.66 -5.76 -5.55
C VAL A 264 -17.53 -5.46 -6.75
N SER A 265 -16.97 -5.46 -7.96
CA SER A 265 -17.72 -5.20 -9.20
C SER A 265 -18.78 -6.26 -9.49
N THR A 266 -18.42 -7.55 -9.33
CA THR A 266 -19.34 -8.66 -9.55
C THR A 266 -20.51 -8.63 -8.58
N VAL A 267 -20.24 -8.44 -7.28
CA VAL A 267 -21.30 -8.36 -6.26
C VAL A 267 -22.16 -7.11 -6.49
N THR A 268 -21.56 -5.97 -6.86
CA THR A 268 -22.31 -4.76 -7.23
C THR A 268 -23.26 -5.02 -8.41
N PHE A 269 -22.76 -5.69 -9.44
CA PHE A 269 -23.56 -6.03 -10.63
C PHE A 269 -24.73 -6.96 -10.29
N LEU A 270 -24.49 -8.02 -9.54
CA LEU A 270 -25.50 -9.02 -9.17
C LEU A 270 -26.58 -8.46 -8.23
N THR A 271 -26.22 -7.53 -7.35
CA THR A 271 -27.12 -6.97 -6.34
C THR A 271 -27.69 -5.61 -6.71
N ALA A 272 -27.23 -5.02 -7.82
CA ALA A 272 -27.53 -3.65 -8.22
C ALA A 272 -27.24 -2.61 -7.11
N SER A 273 -26.32 -2.94 -6.16
CA SER A 273 -26.01 -2.10 -5.00
C SER A 273 -24.50 -1.98 -4.78
N GLN A 274 -23.98 -0.77 -4.92
CA GLN A 274 -22.58 -0.49 -4.64
C GLN A 274 -22.23 -0.70 -3.16
N ARG A 275 -23.16 -0.47 -2.24
CA ARG A 275 -22.94 -0.72 -0.80
C ARG A 275 -22.75 -2.20 -0.51
N ILE A 276 -23.57 -3.05 -1.09
CA ILE A 276 -23.42 -4.50 -0.97
C ILE A 276 -22.13 -4.96 -1.65
N GLY A 277 -21.84 -4.43 -2.86
CA GLY A 277 -20.59 -4.74 -3.57
C GLY A 277 -19.34 -4.41 -2.75
N PHE A 278 -19.31 -3.23 -2.13
CA PHE A 278 -18.17 -2.80 -1.32
C PHE A 278 -17.92 -3.67 -0.09
N SER A 279 -18.95 -4.39 0.43
CA SER A 279 -18.79 -5.35 1.52
C SER A 279 -17.86 -6.52 1.19
N ALA A 280 -17.68 -6.86 -0.10
CA ALA A 280 -16.74 -7.89 -0.53
C ALA A 280 -15.27 -7.55 -0.17
N ALA A 281 -14.90 -6.27 -0.21
CA ALA A 281 -13.59 -5.82 0.26
C ALA A 281 -13.40 -6.07 1.77
N ILE A 282 -14.46 -5.85 2.56
CA ILE A 282 -14.45 -6.10 4.02
C ILE A 282 -14.28 -7.59 4.32
N ILE A 283 -14.92 -8.47 3.55
CA ILE A 283 -14.78 -9.92 3.69
C ILE A 283 -13.33 -10.35 3.43
N LEU A 284 -12.66 -9.79 2.44
CA LEU A 284 -11.24 -10.05 2.17
C LEU A 284 -10.35 -9.60 3.34
N LEU A 285 -10.60 -8.41 3.90
CA LEU A 285 -9.87 -7.91 5.08
C LEU A 285 -10.07 -8.83 6.30
N LEU A 286 -11.32 -9.24 6.56
CA LEU A 286 -11.66 -10.16 7.64
C LEU A 286 -10.98 -11.53 7.47
N SER A 287 -10.99 -12.08 6.26
CA SER A 287 -10.35 -13.36 5.94
C SER A 287 -8.84 -13.30 6.21
N GLY A 288 -8.19 -12.21 5.77
CA GLY A 288 -6.78 -11.97 6.04
C GLY A 288 -6.48 -11.81 7.54
N LEU A 289 -7.33 -11.10 8.28
CA LEU A 289 -7.23 -10.92 9.72
C LEU A 289 -7.34 -12.26 10.46
N ILE A 290 -8.32 -13.10 10.11
CA ILE A 290 -8.52 -14.41 10.75
C ILE A 290 -7.28 -15.30 10.59
N ILE A 291 -6.69 -15.34 9.36
CA ILE A 291 -5.47 -16.11 9.14
C ILE A 291 -4.32 -15.54 9.96
N LEU A 292 -4.17 -14.21 10.01
CA LEU A 292 -3.11 -13.53 10.74
C LEU A 292 -3.19 -13.81 12.25
N LEU A 293 -4.40 -13.84 12.82
CA LEU A 293 -4.63 -14.17 14.25
C LEU A 293 -4.10 -15.57 14.59
N ASN A 294 -4.28 -16.54 13.69
CA ASN A 294 -3.85 -17.93 13.89
C ASN A 294 -2.34 -18.17 13.73
N ILE A 295 -1.55 -17.16 13.38
CA ILE A 295 -0.09 -17.29 13.31
C ILE A 295 0.51 -17.03 14.69
N ARG A 296 1.02 -18.08 15.35
CA ARG A 296 1.51 -17.99 16.76
C ARG A 296 2.82 -17.21 16.96
N LYS A 297 3.70 -17.14 15.95
CA LYS A 297 5.03 -16.51 16.05
C LYS A 297 5.26 -15.55 14.88
N ILE A 298 4.91 -14.30 15.08
CA ILE A 298 5.46 -13.16 14.31
C ILE A 298 5.97 -12.21 15.39
N SER A 299 7.28 -11.98 15.43
CA SER A 299 7.89 -11.01 16.34
C SER A 299 7.47 -9.59 16.02
#